data_541a48966b07d26b0c3bc4f5ed7517ce
#
_entry.id   541a48966b07d26b0c3bc4f5ed7517ce
#
_cell.length_a   1.000
_cell.length_b   1.000
_cell.length_c   1.000
_cell.angle_alpha   90.00
_cell.angle_beta   90.00
_cell.angle_gamma   90.00
#
_symmetry.space_group_name_H-M   'P 1'
#
loop_
_entity.id
_entity.type
_entity.pdbx_description
1 polymer ?
#
loop_
_entity_poly.entity_id
_entity_poly.type
_entity_poly.pdbx_seq_one_letter_code
_entity_poly.pdbx_strand_id
1 'polypeptide(L)'
;TPKWRTDWQTLQELSLKKIIAEDSWLSMVRMVNLQWVDFILMPFNPTPDKSFTIDKIRLVPVEGIAIVLKDSRHFVISKLHPKGSEAFQAINKGLRILRENGTISRAYEQAGFFIDKTKIDIINL
;
A
#
# COMPACT_ATOMS: atom_id res chain seq x y z
N THR A 1 5.27 -0.37 -11.62
CA THR A 1 5.99 -1.42 -12.34
C THR A 1 5.18 -2.71 -12.42
N PRO A 2 5.23 -3.49 -13.52
CA PRO A 2 4.60 -4.81 -13.64
C PRO A 2 5.06 -5.83 -12.58
N LYS A 3 6.21 -5.59 -11.94
CA LYS A 3 6.70 -6.42 -10.82
C LYS A 3 5.81 -6.31 -9.59
N TRP A 4 5.15 -5.19 -9.38
CA TRP A 4 4.12 -5.00 -8.35
C TRP A 4 2.76 -5.33 -8.97
N ARG A 5 2.51 -6.62 -9.03
CA ARG A 5 1.42 -7.17 -9.82
C ARG A 5 0.05 -6.58 -9.47
N THR A 6 -0.27 -6.48 -8.20
CA THR A 6 -1.56 -5.96 -7.75
C THR A 6 -1.74 -4.50 -8.10
N ASP A 7 -0.72 -3.66 -7.84
CA ASP A 7 -0.74 -2.25 -8.23
C ASP A 7 -0.92 -2.08 -9.74
N TRP A 8 -0.17 -2.88 -10.52
CA TRP A 8 -0.24 -2.84 -11.98
C TRP A 8 -1.61 -3.23 -12.52
N GLN A 9 -2.18 -4.33 -12.01
CA GLN A 9 -3.53 -4.78 -12.38
C GLN A 9 -4.59 -3.75 -11.99
N THR A 10 -4.52 -3.21 -10.77
CA THR A 10 -5.43 -2.17 -10.31
C THR A 10 -5.39 -0.94 -11.21
N LEU A 11 -4.21 -0.48 -11.63
CA LEU A 11 -4.10 0.63 -12.57
C LEU A 11 -4.68 0.30 -13.95
N GLN A 12 -4.54 -0.94 -14.43
CA GLN A 12 -5.13 -1.37 -15.70
C GLN A 12 -6.65 -1.43 -15.69
N GLU A 13 -7.25 -1.69 -14.53
CA GLU A 13 -8.71 -1.69 -14.34
C GLU A 13 -9.31 -0.27 -14.31
N LEU A 14 -8.48 0.74 -14.03
CA LEU A 14 -8.89 2.14 -14.11
C LEU A 14 -8.85 2.62 -15.57
N SER A 15 -9.82 3.42 -15.96
CA SER A 15 -9.90 4.00 -17.32
C SER A 15 -8.85 5.11 -17.53
N LEU A 16 -7.57 4.78 -17.30
CA LEU A 16 -6.46 5.72 -17.46
C LEU A 16 -6.04 5.81 -18.93
N LYS A 17 -5.72 7.02 -19.41
CA LYS A 17 -5.26 7.25 -20.78
C LYS A 17 -3.94 6.54 -21.09
N LYS A 18 -3.05 6.46 -20.12
CA LYS A 18 -1.72 5.85 -20.27
C LYS A 18 -1.19 5.39 -18.92
N ILE A 19 -0.53 4.24 -18.90
CA ILE A 19 0.21 3.73 -17.74
C ILE A 19 1.66 3.56 -18.17
N ILE A 20 2.59 4.09 -17.38
CA ILE A 20 4.02 4.01 -17.64
C ILE A 20 4.64 3.02 -16.63
N ALA A 21 5.42 2.08 -17.15
CA ALA A 21 6.19 1.15 -16.33
C ALA A 21 7.55 1.76 -16.00
N GLU A 22 7.88 1.85 -14.72
CA GLU A 22 9.18 2.28 -14.21
C GLU A 22 9.53 1.43 -12.97
N ASP A 23 10.76 0.95 -12.90
CA ASP A 23 11.21 0.08 -11.81
C ASP A 23 11.92 0.84 -10.69
N SER A 24 12.45 2.02 -10.97
CA SER A 24 13.13 2.86 -10.00
C SER A 24 12.13 3.77 -9.27
N TRP A 25 12.03 3.60 -7.96
CA TRP A 25 11.20 4.45 -7.11
C TRP A 25 11.54 5.94 -7.24
N LEU A 26 12.83 6.26 -7.21
CA LEU A 26 13.28 7.65 -7.35
C LEU A 26 12.96 8.23 -8.73
N SER A 27 13.06 7.42 -9.78
CA SER A 27 12.66 7.83 -11.14
C SER A 27 11.17 8.14 -11.18
N MET A 28 10.30 7.29 -10.59
CA MET A 28 8.86 7.56 -10.53
C MET A 28 8.55 8.89 -9.84
N VAL A 29 9.19 9.17 -8.70
CA VAL A 29 9.03 10.43 -7.96
C VAL A 29 9.46 11.64 -8.81
N ARG A 30 10.60 11.53 -9.49
CA ARG A 30 11.08 12.58 -10.40
C ARG A 30 10.15 12.81 -11.60
N MET A 31 9.55 11.75 -12.14
CA MET A 31 8.59 11.87 -13.24
C MET A 31 7.33 12.65 -12.82
N VAL A 32 6.84 12.47 -11.59
CA VAL A 32 5.73 13.31 -11.06
C VAL A 32 6.20 14.76 -10.91
N ASN A 33 7.36 14.99 -10.32
CA ASN A 33 7.90 16.34 -10.12
C ASN A 33 8.15 17.10 -11.43
N LEU A 34 8.53 16.38 -12.49
CA LEU A 34 8.74 16.93 -13.84
C LEU A 34 7.47 16.99 -14.69
N GLN A 35 6.32 16.59 -14.12
CA GLN A 35 5.02 16.54 -14.81
C GLN A 35 5.01 15.61 -16.05
N TRP A 36 5.87 14.59 -16.06
CA TRP A 36 5.85 13.56 -17.10
C TRP A 36 4.74 12.53 -16.86
N VAL A 37 4.33 12.37 -15.61
CA VAL A 37 3.14 11.63 -15.17
C VAL A 37 2.39 12.46 -14.14
N ASP A 38 1.08 12.27 -14.08
CA ASP A 38 0.20 13.04 -13.19
C ASP A 38 0.28 12.55 -11.75
N PHE A 39 0.42 11.24 -11.53
CA PHE A 39 0.48 10.63 -10.21
C PHE A 39 1.20 9.28 -10.22
N ILE A 40 1.50 8.78 -9.02
CA ILE A 40 1.96 7.41 -8.77
C ILE A 40 1.13 6.79 -7.64
N LEU A 41 0.99 5.46 -7.65
CA LEU A 41 0.41 4.76 -6.49
C LEU A 41 1.46 4.62 -5.40
N MET A 42 1.06 4.97 -4.17
CA MET A 42 1.87 4.71 -2.98
C MET A 42 0.97 4.53 -1.75
N PRO A 43 1.44 3.78 -0.74
CA PRO A 43 0.72 3.66 0.52
C PRO A 43 0.64 5.03 1.21
N PHE A 44 -0.38 5.21 2.05
CA PHE A 44 -0.47 6.40 2.89
C PHE A 44 0.71 6.47 3.86
N ASN A 45 1.30 7.65 3.98
CA ASN A 45 2.30 7.92 5.00
C ASN A 45 1.61 8.30 6.33
N PRO A 46 2.09 7.86 7.49
CA PRO A 46 1.51 8.22 8.79
C PRO A 46 1.74 9.67 9.23
N THR A 47 2.27 10.54 8.38
CA THR A 47 2.35 11.99 8.63
C THR A 47 0.96 12.62 8.66
N PRO A 48 0.74 13.73 9.39
CA PRO A 48 -0.57 14.38 9.48
C PRO A 48 -1.17 14.75 8.12
N ASP A 49 -0.34 15.19 7.17
CA ASP A 49 -0.73 15.59 5.81
C ASP A 49 -0.55 14.45 4.79
N LYS A 50 -0.19 13.24 5.25
CA LYS A 50 0.08 12.06 4.41
C LYS A 50 1.16 12.27 3.35
N SER A 51 1.93 13.35 3.44
CA SER A 51 2.99 13.66 2.48
C SER A 51 4.19 12.72 2.61
N PHE A 52 4.93 12.60 1.53
CA PHE A 52 6.18 11.83 1.45
C PHE A 52 7.27 12.68 0.81
N THR A 53 8.45 12.73 1.41
CA THR A 53 9.58 13.51 0.87
C THR A 53 10.77 12.61 0.59
N ILE A 54 11.29 12.69 -0.63
CA ILE A 54 12.50 12.00 -1.06
C ILE A 54 13.28 12.90 -2.03
N ASP A 55 14.59 12.94 -1.90
CA ASP A 55 15.48 13.74 -2.78
C ASP A 55 15.00 15.21 -2.92
N LYS A 56 14.56 15.82 -1.81
CA LYS A 56 13.96 17.16 -1.74
C LYS A 56 12.63 17.34 -2.51
N ILE A 57 12.11 16.28 -3.10
CA ILE A 57 10.80 16.28 -3.77
C ILE A 57 9.75 15.86 -2.73
N ARG A 58 8.75 16.71 -2.53
CA ARG A 58 7.61 16.41 -1.65
C ARG A 58 6.40 16.01 -2.49
N LEU A 59 5.95 14.78 -2.29
CA LEU A 59 4.70 14.27 -2.84
C LEU A 59 3.59 14.44 -1.81
N VAL A 60 2.41 14.81 -2.28
CA VAL A 60 1.19 14.92 -1.48
C VAL A 60 0.12 14.02 -2.06
N PRO A 61 -0.82 13.51 -1.25
CA PRO A 61 -1.97 12.77 -1.76
C PRO A 61 -2.79 13.63 -2.73
N VAL A 62 -3.40 12.99 -3.71
CA VAL A 62 -4.50 13.60 -4.46
C VAL A 62 -5.68 13.77 -3.51
N GLU A 63 -6.16 14.99 -3.33
CA GLU A 63 -7.18 15.31 -2.36
C GLU A 63 -8.50 14.62 -2.68
N GLY A 64 -9.15 14.08 -1.66
CA GLY A 64 -10.47 13.46 -1.78
C GLY A 64 -10.51 12.12 -2.50
N ILE A 65 -9.40 11.57 -2.98
CA ILE A 65 -9.36 10.35 -3.79
C ILE A 65 -8.43 9.31 -3.19
N ALA A 66 -8.88 8.05 -3.16
CA ALA A 66 -8.06 6.90 -2.84
C ALA A 66 -8.36 5.69 -3.74
N ILE A 67 -7.41 4.76 -3.78
CA ILE A 67 -7.52 3.48 -4.48
C ILE A 67 -7.31 2.36 -3.47
N VAL A 68 -8.16 1.35 -3.49
CA VAL A 68 -7.99 0.14 -2.69
C VAL A 68 -7.29 -0.93 -3.52
N LEU A 69 -6.15 -1.40 -3.03
CA LEU A 69 -5.50 -2.58 -3.59
C LEU A 69 -6.16 -3.82 -2.99
N LYS A 70 -6.83 -4.63 -3.82
CA LYS A 70 -7.49 -5.89 -3.41
C LYS A 70 -6.46 -6.98 -3.19
N ASP A 71 -5.57 -6.78 -2.22
CA ASP A 71 -4.50 -7.72 -1.88
C ASP A 71 -4.32 -7.81 -0.37
N SER A 72 -3.63 -8.84 0.05
CA SER A 72 -3.32 -9.07 1.46
C SER A 72 -1.85 -9.43 1.64
N ARG A 73 -1.27 -8.99 2.74
CA ARG A 73 0.10 -9.35 3.11
C ARG A 73 0.08 -10.52 4.08
N HIS A 74 0.95 -11.49 3.82
CA HIS A 74 1.03 -12.71 4.60
C HIS A 74 2.46 -12.96 5.08
N PHE A 75 2.59 -13.62 6.23
CA PHE A 75 3.86 -14.21 6.65
C PHE A 75 4.16 -15.42 5.77
N VAL A 76 5.39 -15.52 5.30
CA VAL A 76 5.88 -16.67 4.53
C VAL A 76 6.83 -17.47 5.41
N ILE A 77 6.56 -18.76 5.56
CA ILE A 77 7.35 -19.67 6.39
C ILE A 77 7.81 -20.84 5.53
N SER A 78 9.11 -21.13 5.58
CA SER A 78 9.67 -22.25 4.84
C SER A 78 9.14 -23.59 5.36
N LYS A 79 8.58 -24.40 4.48
CA LYS A 79 8.16 -25.78 4.78
C LYS A 79 9.36 -26.70 5.03
N LEU A 80 10.55 -26.35 4.53
CA LEU A 80 11.78 -27.14 4.67
C LEU A 80 12.53 -26.84 5.96
N HIS A 81 12.15 -25.77 6.68
CA HIS A 81 12.80 -25.45 7.95
C HIS A 81 12.33 -26.41 9.05
N PRO A 82 13.22 -27.00 9.87
CA PRO A 82 12.87 -27.99 10.90
C PRO A 82 11.75 -27.53 11.84
N LYS A 83 11.70 -26.24 12.17
CA LYS A 83 10.64 -25.62 12.99
C LYS A 83 9.57 -24.89 12.18
N GLY A 84 9.49 -25.12 10.88
CA GLY A 84 8.56 -24.39 10.00
C GLY A 84 7.10 -24.59 10.39
N SER A 85 6.70 -25.82 10.66
CA SER A 85 5.33 -26.16 11.08
C SER A 85 4.97 -25.54 12.44
N GLU A 86 5.87 -25.61 13.41
CA GLU A 86 5.69 -25.00 14.75
C GLU A 86 5.53 -23.48 14.65
N ALA A 87 6.41 -22.84 13.89
CA ALA A 87 6.34 -21.39 13.65
C ALA A 87 5.04 -20.99 12.95
N PHE A 88 4.59 -21.75 11.95
CA PHE A 88 3.32 -21.52 11.26
C PHE A 88 2.13 -21.56 12.22
N GLN A 89 2.06 -22.58 13.07
CA GLN A 89 0.98 -22.72 14.05
C GLN A 89 1.00 -21.59 15.08
N ALA A 90 2.19 -21.26 15.61
CA ALA A 90 2.35 -20.18 16.58
C ALA A 90 1.92 -18.82 16.02
N ILE A 91 2.35 -18.48 14.79
CA ILE A 91 2.00 -17.22 14.12
C ILE A 91 0.49 -17.17 13.84
N ASN A 92 -0.10 -18.24 13.30
CA ASN A 92 -1.55 -18.27 13.03
C ASN A 92 -2.39 -18.12 14.32
N LYS A 93 -1.98 -18.79 15.40
CA LYS A 93 -2.63 -18.63 16.70
C LYS A 93 -2.51 -17.19 17.22
N GLY A 94 -1.30 -16.61 17.15
CA GLY A 94 -1.05 -15.23 17.57
C GLY A 94 -1.86 -14.22 16.76
N LEU A 95 -1.87 -14.33 15.44
CA LEU A 95 -2.65 -13.45 14.55
C LEU A 95 -4.15 -13.53 14.82
N ARG A 96 -4.68 -14.72 15.10
CA ARG A 96 -6.09 -14.87 15.46
C ARG A 96 -6.41 -14.09 16.73
N ILE A 97 -5.63 -14.26 17.80
CA ILE A 97 -5.80 -13.54 19.07
C ILE A 97 -5.71 -12.02 18.85
N LEU A 98 -4.70 -11.56 18.10
CA LEU A 98 -4.50 -10.13 17.83
C LEU A 98 -5.63 -9.53 16.97
N ARG A 99 -6.28 -10.32 16.13
CA ARG A 99 -7.45 -9.92 15.36
C ARG A 99 -8.69 -9.83 16.27
N GLU A 100 -8.94 -10.86 17.04
CA GLU A 100 -10.11 -10.96 17.93
C GLU A 100 -10.13 -9.85 19.01
N ASN A 101 -8.97 -9.50 19.57
CA ASN A 101 -8.84 -8.44 20.57
C ASN A 101 -8.69 -7.02 19.96
N GLY A 102 -8.75 -6.88 18.63
CA GLY A 102 -8.68 -5.60 17.92
C GLY A 102 -7.29 -4.96 17.85
N THR A 103 -6.24 -5.65 18.29
CA THR A 103 -4.86 -5.09 18.27
C THR A 103 -4.40 -4.78 16.85
N ILE A 104 -4.71 -5.65 15.87
CA ILE A 104 -4.35 -5.42 14.48
C ILE A 104 -5.05 -4.16 13.95
N SER A 105 -6.34 -4.00 14.19
CA SER A 105 -7.10 -2.82 13.75
C SER A 105 -6.51 -1.53 14.32
N ARG A 106 -6.26 -1.50 15.64
CA ARG A 106 -5.63 -0.34 16.28
C ARG A 106 -4.24 -0.02 15.73
N ALA A 107 -3.43 -1.04 15.45
CA ALA A 107 -2.11 -0.84 14.87
C ALA A 107 -2.19 -0.21 13.46
N TYR A 108 -3.13 -0.65 12.64
CA TYR A 108 -3.36 -0.05 11.32
C TYR A 108 -3.89 1.38 11.40
N GLU A 109 -4.79 1.68 12.35
CA GLU A 109 -5.28 3.04 12.63
C GLU A 109 -4.12 3.97 13.03
N GLN A 110 -3.32 3.54 14.00
CA GLN A 110 -2.17 4.32 14.48
C GLN A 110 -1.10 4.54 13.40
N ALA A 111 -0.94 3.57 12.51
CA ALA A 111 -0.04 3.68 11.37
C ALA A 111 -0.62 4.50 10.20
N GLY A 112 -1.86 5.03 10.34
CA GLY A 112 -2.49 5.88 9.34
C GLY A 112 -2.99 5.15 8.08
N PHE A 113 -3.15 3.82 8.14
CA PHE A 113 -3.64 3.03 7.01
C PHE A 113 -5.17 3.07 6.85
N PHE A 114 -5.92 3.44 7.87
CA PHE A 114 -7.35 3.63 7.74
C PHE A 114 -7.69 5.06 7.37
N ILE A 115 -8.52 5.18 6.36
CA ILE A 115 -8.97 6.43 5.79
C ILE A 115 -10.37 6.73 6.34
N ASP A 116 -10.61 7.98 6.69
CA ASP A 116 -11.97 8.46 6.93
C ASP A 116 -12.77 8.46 5.62
N LYS A 117 -13.53 7.40 5.40
CA LYS A 117 -14.34 7.20 4.19
C LYS A 117 -15.40 8.29 3.97
N THR A 118 -15.67 9.13 4.96
CA THR A 118 -16.60 10.25 4.80
C THR A 118 -15.99 11.42 4.04
N LYS A 119 -14.66 11.44 3.88
CA LYS A 119 -13.90 12.52 3.25
C LYS A 119 -13.14 12.11 2.01
N ILE A 120 -13.14 10.81 1.68
CA ILE A 120 -12.32 10.26 0.60
C ILE A 120 -13.17 9.33 -0.26
N ASP A 121 -13.20 9.60 -1.53
CA ASP A 121 -13.85 8.77 -2.54
C ASP A 121 -12.90 7.65 -2.99
N ILE A 122 -13.37 6.40 -2.90
CA ILE A 122 -12.62 5.23 -3.35
C ILE A 122 -13.08 4.88 -4.76
N ILE A 123 -12.26 5.23 -5.74
CA ILE A 123 -12.63 5.22 -7.16
C ILE A 123 -12.65 3.83 -7.82
N ASN A 124 -12.27 2.77 -7.13
CA ASN A 124 -12.23 1.39 -7.65
C ASN A 124 -12.99 0.38 -6.78
N LEU A 125 -14.02 0.81 -6.06
CA LEU A 125 -14.94 -0.08 -5.36
C LEU A 125 -16.07 -0.53 -6.27
#